data_9829a50bbec0052d11dc26fe389ab5ad
#
_entry.id   9829a50bbec0052d11dc26fe389ab5ad
#
_cell.length_a   1.000
_cell.length_b   1.000
_cell.length_c   1.000
_cell.angle_alpha   90.00
_cell.angle_beta   90.00
_cell.angle_gamma   90.00
#
_symmetry.space_group_name_H-M   'P 1'
#
loop_
_entity.id
_entity.type
_entity.pdbx_description
1 polymer ?
#
loop_
_entity_poly.entity_id
_entity_poly.type
_entity_poly.pdbx_seq_one_letter_code
_entity_poly.pdbx_strand_id
1 'polypeptide(L)'
;LFAALRPGVWLRDAFLYRQADGSFSGKDAYAAYTLQLSGTESEAEAAFTLDGETRHYRIEAKDSAEVKLYQDGALIFAGSALGDPGDAILWREDDGDLADEVKVIVNGEYQKDDLWPSCGWLYNVAVGGRRETRGSVAFLLPMGALALLLFLDLRFPLLFWNLRHGLEVSGGEPTDWYYSMQRVGRITDIVGIFVLAALSFALH
;
A
#
# COMPACT_ATOMS: atom_id res chain seq x y z
N LEU A 1 10.90 -2.14 -8.08
CA LEU A 1 9.70 -1.60 -8.74
C LEU A 1 8.54 -2.61 -8.69
N PHE A 2 8.72 -3.86 -9.15
CA PHE A 2 7.65 -4.88 -9.12
C PHE A 2 7.12 -5.16 -7.72
N ALA A 3 7.97 -5.15 -6.68
CA ALA A 3 7.54 -5.36 -5.30
C ALA A 3 6.67 -4.21 -4.78
N ALA A 4 6.94 -2.97 -5.20
CA ALA A 4 6.14 -1.79 -4.80
C ALA A 4 4.72 -1.80 -5.39
N LEU A 5 4.54 -2.42 -6.56
CA LEU A 5 3.26 -2.50 -7.27
C LEU A 5 2.44 -3.75 -6.92
N ARG A 6 2.96 -4.65 -6.08
CA ARG A 6 2.20 -5.84 -5.69
C ARG A 6 0.99 -5.42 -4.85
N PRO A 7 -0.22 -5.87 -5.25
CA PRO A 7 -1.43 -5.59 -4.49
C PRO A 7 -1.44 -6.38 -3.18
N GLY A 8 -2.06 -5.80 -2.18
CA GLY A 8 -2.22 -6.40 -0.87
C GLY A 8 -3.12 -5.57 0.01
N VAL A 9 -2.98 -5.75 1.31
CA VAL A 9 -3.67 -4.96 2.32
C VAL A 9 -2.72 -4.69 3.48
N TRP A 10 -2.81 -3.50 4.06
CA TRP A 10 -2.10 -3.17 5.27
C TRP A 10 -2.88 -3.67 6.49
N LEU A 11 -2.19 -4.34 7.38
CA LEU A 11 -2.65 -4.66 8.72
C LEU A 11 -1.60 -4.12 9.71
N ARG A 12 -1.86 -2.97 10.29
CA ARG A 12 -0.87 -2.22 11.09
C ARG A 12 0.43 -2.01 10.30
N ASP A 13 1.57 -2.53 10.80
CA ASP A 13 2.88 -2.42 10.17
C ASP A 13 3.16 -3.56 9.16
N ALA A 14 2.28 -4.57 9.09
CA ALA A 14 2.41 -5.68 8.16
C ALA A 14 1.70 -5.39 6.83
N PHE A 15 2.41 -5.54 5.73
CA PHE A 15 1.78 -5.59 4.41
C PHE A 15 1.52 -7.03 3.99
N LEU A 16 0.25 -7.41 3.87
CA LEU A 16 -0.17 -8.73 3.43
C LEU A 16 -0.29 -8.75 1.91
N TYR A 17 0.62 -9.41 1.24
CA TYR A 17 0.64 -9.54 -0.21
C TYR A 17 -0.42 -10.50 -0.70
N ARG A 18 -1.14 -10.12 -1.75
CA ARG A 18 -2.03 -11.04 -2.45
C ARG A 18 -1.22 -12.15 -3.12
N GLN A 19 -1.61 -13.40 -2.83
CA GLN A 19 -1.02 -14.61 -3.40
C GLN A 19 -1.77 -15.05 -4.67
N ALA A 20 -1.20 -16.03 -5.39
CA ALA A 20 -1.80 -16.55 -6.63
C ALA A 20 -3.13 -17.28 -6.41
N ASP A 21 -3.35 -17.85 -5.24
CA ASP A 21 -4.60 -18.50 -4.82
C ASP A 21 -5.67 -17.52 -4.33
N GLY A 22 -5.37 -16.21 -4.34
CA GLY A 22 -6.27 -15.15 -3.89
C GLY A 22 -6.18 -14.85 -2.40
N SER A 23 -5.45 -15.64 -1.61
CA SER A 23 -5.17 -15.34 -0.21
C SER A 23 -4.22 -14.15 -0.05
N PHE A 24 -4.11 -13.63 1.17
CA PHE A 24 -3.17 -12.58 1.53
C PHE A 24 -2.24 -13.10 2.61
N SER A 25 -0.94 -12.87 2.47
CA SER A 25 0.02 -13.26 3.49
C SER A 25 1.12 -12.23 3.68
N GLY A 26 1.57 -12.07 4.91
CA GLY A 26 2.61 -11.14 5.30
C GLY A 26 3.11 -11.42 6.70
N LYS A 27 4.10 -10.65 7.11
CA LYS A 27 4.65 -10.70 8.47
C LYS A 27 5.19 -9.34 8.87
N ASP A 28 5.18 -9.07 10.14
CA ASP A 28 5.90 -7.96 10.78
C ASP A 28 6.91 -8.48 11.81
N ALA A 29 7.31 -7.62 12.75
CA ALA A 29 8.22 -7.98 13.84
C ALA A 29 7.56 -8.86 14.90
N TYR A 30 6.21 -8.93 14.92
CA TYR A 30 5.44 -9.57 15.99
C TYR A 30 4.91 -10.93 15.60
N ALA A 31 4.44 -11.09 14.33
CA ALA A 31 3.78 -12.31 13.90
C ALA A 31 3.77 -12.52 12.38
N ALA A 32 3.38 -13.73 11.96
CA ALA A 32 3.03 -14.06 10.59
C ALA A 32 1.51 -14.14 10.43
N TYR A 33 1.02 -13.53 9.35
CA TYR A 33 -0.41 -13.38 9.09
C TYR A 33 -0.79 -14.01 7.77
N THR A 34 -1.93 -14.70 7.76
CA THR A 34 -2.58 -15.15 6.52
C THR A 34 -4.07 -14.83 6.59
N LEU A 35 -4.62 -14.31 5.50
CA LEU A 35 -6.04 -14.02 5.36
C LEU A 35 -6.57 -14.70 4.11
N GLN A 36 -7.62 -15.50 4.25
CA GLN A 36 -8.40 -16.04 3.15
C GLN A 36 -9.77 -15.40 3.17
N LEU A 37 -10.23 -14.95 2.01
CA LEU A 37 -11.54 -14.32 1.84
C LEU A 37 -12.37 -15.13 0.87
N SER A 38 -13.66 -15.29 1.19
CA SER A 38 -14.67 -15.91 0.34
C SER A 38 -16.01 -15.18 0.50
N GLY A 39 -16.97 -15.50 -0.37
CA GLY A 39 -18.31 -14.92 -0.31
C GLY A 39 -18.53 -13.76 -1.25
N THR A 40 -19.49 -12.90 -0.92
CA THR A 40 -19.95 -11.75 -1.69
C THR A 40 -19.83 -10.45 -0.88
N GLU A 41 -20.15 -9.31 -1.48
CA GLU A 41 -20.19 -8.01 -0.79
C GLU A 41 -21.26 -7.96 0.32
N SER A 42 -22.31 -8.78 0.23
CA SER A 42 -23.37 -8.83 1.24
C SER A 42 -23.15 -9.88 2.31
N GLU A 43 -22.39 -10.93 2.02
CA GLU A 43 -22.04 -11.99 2.96
C GLU A 43 -20.63 -12.48 2.66
N ALA A 44 -19.69 -12.04 3.45
CA ALA A 44 -18.29 -12.37 3.31
C ALA A 44 -17.82 -13.26 4.45
N GLU A 45 -16.93 -14.19 4.13
CA GLU A 45 -16.23 -15.02 5.11
C GLU A 45 -14.74 -14.71 5.06
N ALA A 46 -14.12 -14.64 6.23
CA ALA A 46 -12.70 -14.41 6.37
C ALA A 46 -12.11 -15.45 7.34
N ALA A 47 -11.13 -16.22 6.87
CA ALA A 47 -10.30 -17.05 7.75
C ALA A 47 -8.97 -16.32 7.96
N PHE A 48 -8.75 -15.84 9.18
CA PHE A 48 -7.53 -15.13 9.56
C PHE A 48 -6.67 -16.02 10.44
N THR A 49 -5.42 -16.23 10.02
CA THR A 49 -4.43 -17.04 10.74
C THR A 49 -3.32 -16.15 11.27
N LEU A 50 -3.05 -16.28 12.56
CA LEU A 50 -1.98 -15.62 13.30
C LEU A 50 -1.07 -16.72 13.90
N ASP A 51 0.19 -16.80 13.43
CA ASP A 51 1.17 -17.77 13.89
C ASP A 51 0.64 -19.22 13.99
N GLY A 52 -0.22 -19.62 13.03
CA GLY A 52 -0.82 -20.95 12.98
C GLY A 52 -2.14 -21.12 13.74
N GLU A 53 -2.58 -20.15 14.53
CA GLU A 53 -3.91 -20.10 15.13
C GLU A 53 -4.88 -19.44 14.13
N THR A 54 -6.00 -20.07 13.82
CA THR A 54 -6.98 -19.56 12.86
C THR A 54 -8.29 -19.20 13.56
N ARG A 55 -8.83 -18.01 13.24
CA ARG A 55 -10.18 -17.58 13.61
C ARG A 55 -11.01 -17.38 12.36
N HIS A 56 -12.26 -17.78 12.41
CA HIS A 56 -13.21 -17.65 11.31
C HIS A 56 -14.16 -16.50 11.59
N TYR A 57 -14.26 -15.61 10.63
CA TYR A 57 -15.15 -14.45 10.70
C TYR A 57 -16.19 -14.55 9.60
N ARG A 58 -17.46 -14.26 9.92
CA ARG A 58 -18.53 -14.08 8.96
C ARG A 58 -19.06 -12.64 9.09
N ILE A 59 -19.13 -11.96 7.97
CA ILE A 59 -19.57 -10.57 7.88
C ILE A 59 -20.84 -10.56 7.04
N GLU A 60 -21.95 -10.13 7.64
CA GLU A 60 -23.23 -9.93 6.98
C GLU A 60 -23.43 -8.42 6.84
N ALA A 61 -23.51 -7.91 5.61
CA ALA A 61 -23.75 -6.51 5.30
C ALA A 61 -24.91 -6.44 4.32
N LYS A 62 -26.12 -6.23 4.83
CA LYS A 62 -27.31 -6.12 3.99
C LYS A 62 -27.28 -4.82 3.17
N ASP A 63 -26.80 -3.76 3.81
CA ASP A 63 -26.44 -2.46 3.28
C ASP A 63 -25.47 -1.80 4.29
N SER A 64 -25.12 -0.53 4.10
CA SER A 64 -24.29 0.20 5.07
C SER A 64 -24.98 0.42 6.42
N ALA A 65 -26.30 0.27 6.50
CA ALA A 65 -27.07 0.53 7.71
C ALA A 65 -27.17 -0.71 8.62
N GLU A 66 -26.99 -1.93 8.11
CA GLU A 66 -27.07 -3.16 8.91
C GLU A 66 -25.85 -4.05 8.65
N VAL A 67 -24.89 -3.99 9.56
CA VAL A 67 -23.65 -4.78 9.51
C VAL A 67 -23.55 -5.64 10.76
N LYS A 68 -23.33 -6.94 10.58
CA LYS A 68 -23.08 -7.91 11.65
C LYS A 68 -21.80 -8.67 11.40
N LEU A 69 -20.97 -8.78 12.43
CA LEU A 69 -19.78 -9.62 12.38
C LEU A 69 -19.87 -10.73 13.44
N TYR A 70 -19.51 -11.92 13.02
CA TYR A 70 -19.43 -13.09 13.86
C TYR A 70 -17.99 -13.60 13.87
N GLN A 71 -17.52 -14.04 15.04
CA GLN A 71 -16.25 -14.76 15.18
C GLN A 71 -16.56 -16.15 15.71
N ASP A 72 -16.14 -17.18 14.99
CA ASP A 72 -16.36 -18.60 15.34
C ASP A 72 -17.83 -18.90 15.72
N GLY A 73 -18.77 -18.21 15.04
CA GLY A 73 -20.20 -18.31 15.23
C GLY A 73 -20.80 -17.40 16.33
N ALA A 74 -19.98 -16.75 17.14
CA ALA A 74 -20.44 -15.78 18.14
C ALA A 74 -20.53 -14.37 17.51
N LEU A 75 -21.65 -13.66 17.77
CA LEU A 75 -21.82 -12.27 17.35
C LEU A 75 -20.87 -11.37 18.16
N ILE A 76 -19.95 -10.67 17.47
CA ILE A 76 -18.97 -9.76 18.08
C ILE A 76 -19.27 -8.29 17.80
N PHE A 77 -20.03 -8.00 16.72
CA PHE A 77 -20.42 -6.65 16.36
C PHE A 77 -21.79 -6.67 15.66
N ALA A 78 -22.64 -5.69 16.02
CA ALA A 78 -23.86 -5.33 15.30
C ALA A 78 -23.98 -3.80 15.28
N GLY A 79 -24.25 -3.23 14.11
CA GLY A 79 -24.33 -1.78 13.94
C GLY A 79 -24.37 -1.36 12.48
N SER A 80 -23.87 -0.19 12.18
CA SER A 80 -23.81 0.38 10.83
C SER A 80 -22.40 0.74 10.39
N ALA A 81 -22.20 0.84 9.07
CA ALA A 81 -20.96 1.31 8.45
C ALA A 81 -21.15 2.73 7.92
N LEU A 82 -20.29 3.64 8.33
CA LEU A 82 -20.31 5.05 7.95
C LEU A 82 -19.12 5.37 7.05
N GLY A 83 -19.36 5.98 5.90
CA GLY A 83 -18.33 6.34 4.92
C GLY A 83 -18.33 5.46 3.69
N ASP A 84 -17.29 5.61 2.88
CA ASP A 84 -17.14 4.88 1.62
C ASP A 84 -16.71 3.43 1.84
N PRO A 85 -17.16 2.48 0.99
CA PRO A 85 -16.68 1.11 1.03
C PRO A 85 -15.15 1.04 0.93
N GLY A 86 -14.53 0.28 1.85
CA GLY A 86 -13.07 0.15 1.93
C GLY A 86 -12.39 1.12 2.90
N ASP A 87 -13.10 2.16 3.37
CA ASP A 87 -12.63 3.12 4.38
C ASP A 87 -13.74 3.51 5.37
N ALA A 88 -14.74 2.63 5.54
CA ALA A 88 -15.86 2.85 6.43
C ALA A 88 -15.45 2.68 7.90
N ILE A 89 -16.09 3.47 8.75
CA ILE A 89 -16.02 3.36 10.21
C ILE A 89 -17.25 2.58 10.67
N LEU A 90 -17.05 1.55 11.49
CA LEU A 90 -18.16 0.80 12.07
C LEU A 90 -18.64 1.46 13.36
N TRP A 91 -19.94 1.72 13.39
CA TRP A 91 -20.65 2.37 14.50
C TRP A 91 -21.60 1.39 15.17
N ARG A 92 -21.48 1.20 16.49
CA ARG A 92 -22.36 0.32 17.28
C ARG A 92 -23.61 1.07 17.69
N GLU A 93 -24.77 0.47 17.49
CA GLU A 93 -26.04 1.13 17.79
C GLU A 93 -26.39 1.11 19.29
N ASP A 94 -25.94 0.07 20.01
CA ASP A 94 -26.34 -0.18 21.39
C ASP A 94 -25.80 0.86 22.39
N ASP A 95 -24.54 1.27 22.23
CA ASP A 95 -23.86 2.17 23.16
C ASP A 95 -23.41 3.48 22.48
N GLY A 96 -23.60 3.59 21.17
CA GLY A 96 -23.18 4.76 20.39
C GLY A 96 -21.66 4.90 20.30
N ASP A 97 -20.94 3.78 20.34
CA ASP A 97 -19.49 3.74 20.33
C ASP A 97 -18.93 3.16 19.01
N LEU A 98 -17.66 3.40 18.76
CA LEU A 98 -16.95 2.84 17.60
C LEU A 98 -16.69 1.35 17.82
N ALA A 99 -16.78 0.55 16.75
CA ALA A 99 -16.45 -0.88 16.81
C ALA A 99 -14.99 -1.15 17.13
N ASP A 100 -14.14 -0.25 16.69
CA ASP A 100 -12.68 -0.37 16.85
C ASP A 100 -12.26 0.42 18.09
N GLU A 101 -11.91 -0.31 19.15
CA GLU A 101 -11.31 0.29 20.33
C GLU A 101 -9.96 0.92 19.99
N VAL A 102 -9.68 2.07 20.61
CA VAL A 102 -8.35 2.70 20.53
C VAL A 102 -7.37 1.80 21.28
N LYS A 103 -6.55 1.06 20.53
CA LYS A 103 -5.54 0.17 21.13
C LYS A 103 -4.38 1.00 21.65
N VAL A 104 -4.11 0.90 22.94
CA VAL A 104 -3.00 1.58 23.60
C VAL A 104 -1.78 0.67 23.59
N ILE A 105 -0.74 1.07 22.88
CA ILE A 105 0.55 0.38 22.90
C ILE A 105 1.29 0.79 24.17
N VAL A 106 1.52 -0.14 25.08
CA VAL A 106 2.29 0.10 26.29
C VAL A 106 3.73 -0.38 26.07
N ASN A 107 4.69 0.54 26.24
CA ASN A 107 6.13 0.27 26.04
C ASN A 107 6.54 -0.22 24.64
N GLY A 108 5.72 0.05 23.61
CA GLY A 108 6.01 -0.35 22.22
C GLY A 108 5.75 -1.83 21.91
N GLU A 109 5.10 -2.56 22.81
CA GLU A 109 4.73 -3.97 22.63
C GLU A 109 3.23 -4.12 22.49
N TYR A 110 2.79 -4.90 21.48
CA TYR A 110 1.41 -5.32 21.32
C TYR A 110 1.13 -6.53 22.21
N GLN A 111 -0.03 -6.57 22.85
CA GLN A 111 -0.52 -7.80 23.45
C GLN A 111 -0.99 -8.77 22.34
N LYS A 112 -0.93 -10.09 22.61
CA LYS A 112 -1.31 -11.11 21.60
C LYS A 112 -2.72 -10.90 21.03
N ASP A 113 -3.65 -10.45 21.87
CA ASP A 113 -5.04 -10.18 21.44
C ASP A 113 -5.13 -8.94 20.55
N ASP A 114 -4.22 -7.97 20.68
CA ASP A 114 -4.14 -6.80 19.81
C ASP A 114 -3.61 -7.12 18.41
N LEU A 115 -3.02 -8.29 18.22
CA LEU A 115 -2.51 -8.73 16.92
C LEU A 115 -3.62 -9.24 15.98
N TRP A 116 -4.82 -9.53 16.49
CA TRP A 116 -5.96 -9.89 15.68
C TRP A 116 -6.57 -8.67 14.96
N PRO A 117 -7.17 -8.89 13.77
CA PRO A 117 -7.76 -7.80 13.01
C PRO A 117 -8.98 -7.21 13.74
N SER A 118 -9.17 -5.91 13.63
CA SER A 118 -10.36 -5.24 14.14
C SER A 118 -11.59 -5.48 13.26
N CYS A 119 -12.79 -5.25 13.81
CA CYS A 119 -14.04 -5.39 13.07
C CYS A 119 -14.09 -4.47 11.85
N GLY A 120 -13.67 -3.21 11.99
CA GLY A 120 -13.63 -2.24 10.90
C GLY A 120 -12.65 -2.62 9.81
N TRP A 121 -11.46 -3.11 10.19
CA TRP A 121 -10.50 -3.60 9.21
C TRP A 121 -11.05 -4.79 8.42
N LEU A 122 -11.64 -5.79 9.10
CA LEU A 122 -12.26 -6.96 8.46
C LEU A 122 -13.35 -6.55 7.47
N TYR A 123 -14.25 -5.66 7.88
CA TYR A 123 -15.32 -5.13 7.03
C TYR A 123 -14.74 -4.46 5.77
N ASN A 124 -13.82 -3.52 5.95
CA ASN A 124 -13.24 -2.76 4.84
C ASN A 124 -12.49 -3.65 3.85
N VAL A 125 -11.83 -4.69 4.33
CA VAL A 125 -11.08 -5.62 3.47
C VAL A 125 -12.00 -6.65 2.81
N ALA A 126 -12.96 -7.22 3.53
CA ALA A 126 -13.79 -8.32 3.04
C ALA A 126 -14.98 -7.82 2.20
N VAL A 127 -15.70 -6.82 2.69
CA VAL A 127 -16.91 -6.25 2.06
C VAL A 127 -16.57 -5.03 1.22
N GLY A 128 -15.83 -4.06 1.81
CA GLY A 128 -15.43 -2.82 1.13
C GLY A 128 -14.39 -3.02 0.02
N GLY A 129 -13.82 -4.21 -0.11
CA GLY A 129 -12.86 -4.52 -1.18
C GLY A 129 -11.55 -3.73 -1.10
N ARG A 130 -11.20 -3.18 0.08
CA ARG A 130 -9.96 -2.41 0.26
C ARG A 130 -8.74 -3.16 -0.24
N ARG A 131 -8.04 -2.55 -1.17
CA ARG A 131 -6.79 -3.07 -1.74
C ARG A 131 -5.83 -1.92 -1.94
N GLU A 132 -4.58 -2.17 -1.60
CA GLU A 132 -3.53 -1.18 -1.66
C GLU A 132 -2.30 -1.75 -2.36
N THR A 133 -1.39 -0.89 -2.76
CA THR A 133 -0.05 -1.30 -3.20
C THR A 133 0.94 -1.02 -2.08
N ARG A 134 1.96 -1.84 -1.94
CA ARG A 134 2.96 -1.65 -0.88
C ARG A 134 3.70 -0.31 -0.99
N GLY A 135 3.90 0.18 -2.22
CA GLY A 135 4.60 1.42 -2.46
C GLY A 135 3.70 2.48 -3.09
N SER A 136 4.04 3.74 -2.89
CA SER A 136 3.30 4.85 -3.48
C SER A 136 3.55 4.93 -4.99
N VAL A 137 2.48 4.80 -5.77
CA VAL A 137 2.49 4.89 -7.25
C VAL A 137 2.88 6.31 -7.72
N ALA A 138 2.69 7.33 -6.89
CA ALA A 138 3.02 8.72 -7.21
C ALA A 138 4.50 8.92 -7.57
N PHE A 139 5.40 8.12 -6.99
CA PHE A 139 6.83 8.18 -7.28
C PHE A 139 7.23 7.58 -8.63
N LEU A 140 6.35 6.82 -9.30
CA LEU A 140 6.66 6.21 -10.61
C LEU A 140 6.82 7.25 -11.70
N LEU A 141 6.04 8.33 -11.69
CA LEU A 141 6.13 9.40 -12.68
C LEU A 141 7.51 10.10 -12.65
N PRO A 142 7.99 10.65 -11.53
CA PRO A 142 9.30 11.28 -11.48
C PRO A 142 10.44 10.27 -11.75
N MET A 143 10.33 9.01 -11.30
CA MET A 143 11.31 7.97 -11.64
C MET A 143 11.36 7.71 -13.15
N GLY A 144 10.19 7.59 -13.79
CA GLY A 144 10.08 7.41 -15.24
C GLY A 144 10.67 8.60 -16.02
N ALA A 145 10.42 9.83 -15.55
CA ALA A 145 10.99 11.03 -16.14
C ALA A 145 12.53 11.05 -16.05
N LEU A 146 13.11 10.75 -14.88
CA LEU A 146 14.56 10.67 -14.71
C LEU A 146 15.16 9.54 -15.56
N ALA A 147 14.50 8.37 -15.62
CA ALA A 147 14.96 7.27 -16.46
C ALA A 147 14.94 7.62 -17.95
N LEU A 148 13.91 8.37 -18.41
CA LEU A 148 13.81 8.85 -19.77
C LEU A 148 14.91 9.88 -20.07
N LEU A 149 15.15 10.84 -19.18
CA LEU A 149 16.23 11.82 -19.31
C LEU A 149 17.60 11.13 -19.41
N LEU A 150 17.87 10.19 -18.52
CA LEU A 150 19.09 9.39 -18.53
C LEU A 150 19.24 8.61 -19.84
N PHE A 151 18.16 7.97 -20.31
CA PHE A 151 18.14 7.24 -21.57
C PHE A 151 18.46 8.15 -22.77
N LEU A 152 17.81 9.33 -22.83
CA LEU A 152 18.03 10.30 -23.90
C LEU A 152 19.47 10.84 -23.88
N ASP A 153 20.02 11.11 -22.69
CA ASP A 153 21.38 11.61 -22.54
C ASP A 153 22.43 10.55 -22.88
N LEU A 154 22.16 9.28 -22.61
CA LEU A 154 23.04 8.17 -23.01
C LEU A 154 22.97 7.87 -24.52
N ARG A 155 21.76 7.93 -25.10
CA ARG A 155 21.53 7.57 -26.51
C ARG A 155 21.88 8.69 -27.46
N PHE A 156 21.68 9.95 -27.02
CA PHE A 156 21.88 11.17 -27.79
C PHE A 156 22.65 12.22 -26.97
N PRO A 157 23.96 12.01 -26.74
CA PRO A 157 24.75 12.83 -25.80
C PRO A 157 24.82 14.31 -26.17
N LEU A 158 24.53 14.68 -27.40
CA LEU A 158 24.50 16.10 -27.87
C LEU A 158 23.09 16.65 -27.98
N LEU A 159 22.04 15.90 -27.61
CA LEU A 159 20.65 16.32 -27.75
C LEU A 159 20.39 17.62 -26.98
N PHE A 160 20.76 17.68 -25.73
CA PHE A 160 20.53 18.84 -24.86
C PHE A 160 21.42 20.01 -25.26
N TRP A 161 22.66 19.76 -25.76
CA TRP A 161 23.50 20.77 -26.33
C TRP A 161 22.86 21.41 -27.56
N ASN A 162 22.43 20.57 -28.49
CA ASN A 162 21.81 21.04 -29.75
C ASN A 162 20.48 21.78 -29.51
N LEU A 163 19.66 21.32 -28.56
CA LEU A 163 18.42 22.00 -28.20
C LEU A 163 18.69 23.42 -27.63
N ARG A 164 19.76 23.57 -26.85
CA ARG A 164 20.08 24.86 -26.22
C ARG A 164 20.83 25.83 -27.17
N HIS A 165 21.71 25.32 -27.99
CA HIS A 165 22.61 26.11 -28.79
C HIS A 165 22.34 26.05 -30.30
N GLY A 166 21.56 25.11 -30.77
CA GLY A 166 21.30 24.88 -32.19
C GLY A 166 20.54 26.01 -32.87
N LEU A 167 19.92 26.92 -32.12
CA LEU A 167 19.25 28.12 -32.62
C LEU A 167 20.18 29.38 -32.54
N GLU A 168 21.23 29.34 -31.73
CA GLU A 168 22.06 30.51 -31.43
C GLU A 168 23.44 30.46 -32.07
N VAL A 169 23.99 29.27 -32.34
CA VAL A 169 25.36 29.11 -32.83
C VAL A 169 25.43 28.07 -33.95
N SER A 170 25.79 28.49 -35.14
CA SER A 170 26.13 27.58 -36.23
C SER A 170 27.56 27.04 -36.06
N GLY A 171 27.71 25.77 -35.71
CA GLY A 171 29.01 25.06 -35.70
C GLY A 171 29.79 25.12 -34.40
N GLY A 172 29.17 25.43 -33.26
CA GLY A 172 29.81 25.37 -31.93
C GLY A 172 30.03 23.93 -31.47
N GLU A 173 31.24 23.60 -31.00
CA GLU A 173 31.52 22.32 -30.36
C GLU A 173 31.31 22.40 -28.83
N PRO A 174 30.81 21.35 -28.19
CA PRO A 174 30.70 21.30 -26.74
C PRO A 174 32.07 21.36 -26.08
N THR A 175 32.19 22.12 -25.00
CA THR A 175 33.41 22.22 -24.22
C THR A 175 33.62 21.00 -23.30
N ASP A 176 34.87 20.79 -22.84
CA ASP A 176 35.16 19.70 -21.85
C ASP A 176 34.36 19.88 -20.56
N TRP A 177 34.01 21.14 -20.22
CA TRP A 177 33.12 21.43 -19.10
C TRP A 177 31.72 20.88 -19.31
N TYR A 178 31.15 20.95 -20.52
CA TYR A 178 29.86 20.37 -20.83
C TYR A 178 29.86 18.86 -20.59
N TYR A 179 30.83 18.11 -21.07
CA TYR A 179 30.95 16.69 -20.88
C TYR A 179 31.15 16.30 -19.40
N SER A 180 31.84 17.13 -18.64
CA SER A 180 32.03 16.95 -17.21
C SER A 180 30.68 17.11 -16.46
N MET A 181 29.93 18.15 -16.77
CA MET A 181 28.60 18.40 -16.18
C MET A 181 27.59 17.31 -16.59
N GLN A 182 27.66 16.83 -17.83
CA GLN A 182 26.81 15.71 -18.28
C GLN A 182 27.08 14.43 -17.47
N ARG A 183 28.33 14.13 -17.14
CA ARG A 183 28.64 12.99 -16.26
C ARG A 183 28.06 13.17 -14.87
N VAL A 184 28.17 14.35 -14.30
CA VAL A 184 27.56 14.68 -13.00
C VAL A 184 26.04 14.53 -13.09
N GLY A 185 25.40 15.03 -14.15
CA GLY A 185 23.96 14.89 -14.39
C GLY A 185 23.52 13.42 -14.40
N ARG A 186 24.22 12.55 -15.14
CA ARG A 186 23.93 11.11 -15.18
C ARG A 186 23.99 10.45 -13.80
N ILE A 187 25.02 10.79 -13.01
CA ILE A 187 25.16 10.27 -11.64
C ILE A 187 23.98 10.76 -10.78
N THR A 188 23.63 12.02 -10.90
CA THR A 188 22.50 12.61 -10.16
C THR A 188 21.17 11.93 -10.53
N ASP A 189 20.93 11.67 -11.82
CA ASP A 189 19.72 10.97 -12.28
C ASP A 189 19.64 9.55 -11.70
N ILE A 190 20.76 8.81 -11.74
CA ILE A 190 20.84 7.46 -11.17
C ILE A 190 20.54 7.49 -9.66
N VAL A 191 21.23 8.37 -8.93
CA VAL A 191 21.02 8.53 -7.47
C VAL A 191 19.57 8.93 -7.20
N GLY A 192 19.03 9.88 -7.98
CA GLY A 192 17.64 10.33 -7.85
C GLY A 192 16.63 9.17 -8.01
N ILE A 193 16.83 8.30 -9.01
CA ILE A 193 15.99 7.13 -9.22
C ILE A 193 16.02 6.18 -7.99
N PHE A 194 17.21 5.91 -7.44
CA PHE A 194 17.34 5.07 -6.24
C PHE A 194 16.71 5.71 -5.00
N VAL A 195 16.88 7.02 -4.81
CA VAL A 195 16.26 7.76 -3.70
C VAL A 195 14.72 7.73 -3.82
N LEU A 196 14.17 8.01 -5.00
CA LEU A 196 12.73 7.95 -5.22
C LEU A 196 12.17 6.55 -5.04
N ALA A 197 12.93 5.51 -5.45
CA ALA A 197 12.55 4.13 -5.19
C ALA A 197 12.50 3.83 -3.68
N ALA A 198 13.49 4.27 -2.91
CA ALA A 198 13.51 4.11 -1.46
C ALA A 198 12.34 4.87 -0.79
N LEU A 199 12.11 6.12 -1.18
CA LEU A 199 11.01 6.94 -0.67
C LEU A 199 9.63 6.34 -0.99
N SER A 200 9.47 5.69 -2.14
CA SER A 200 8.23 4.99 -2.51
C SER A 200 7.83 3.91 -1.49
N PHE A 201 8.78 3.33 -0.77
CA PHE A 201 8.52 2.34 0.28
C PHE A 201 8.46 2.95 1.69
N ALA A 202 9.08 4.10 1.91
CA ALA A 202 9.19 4.72 3.23
C ALA A 202 8.02 5.67 3.56
N LEU A 203 7.41 6.25 2.54
CA LEU A 203 6.32 7.24 2.69
C LEU A 203 4.95 6.61 2.39
N HIS A 204 4.65 5.54 3.10
CA HIS A 204 3.35 4.85 3.01
C HIS A 204 2.63 4.85 4.34
#